data_a63db245539378410c0680853f2fe96d
#
_entry.id   a63db245539378410c0680853f2fe96d
#
_cell.length_a   1.000
_cell.length_b   1.000
_cell.length_c   1.000
_cell.angle_alpha   90.00
_cell.angle_beta   90.00
_cell.angle_gamma   90.00
#
_symmetry.space_group_name_H-M   'P 1'
#
loop_
_entity.id
_entity.type
_entity.pdbx_description
1 polymer ?
#
loop_
_entity_poly.entity_id
_entity_poly.type
_entity_poly.pdbx_seq_one_letter_code
_entity_poly.pdbx_strand_id
1 'polypeptide(L)'
;MSMRKQFLLLALLVALCVFAQINVVGQAPKSEVASKPTIVIVHGAWGGAWAFKKVEAMLREKGFNVYRPQLTGQGDRVHLARADIGLATHIDDVVNAILYEDLHDIVLVGHSYGGMVITGVADRVPDRIKRLVYLDAMVPNDGDSVTSMMGGRSDWLKQMTKGDFIVPPWVKPDQPPPHDVPQALKTFTDPIVLKNEAARKLPATYILTVEKGKEAKDDDFFVQSQRAKERGWPIMQLTSDHNPQWSAPEALVEMLSGIK
;
A
#
# COMPACT_ATOMS: atom_id res chain seq x y z
N MET A 1 0.09 72.31 -36.08
CA MET A 1 0.81 71.13 -35.59
C MET A 1 1.85 70.78 -36.68
N SER A 2 3.14 70.82 -36.40
CA SER A 2 4.21 70.76 -37.37
C SER A 2 4.31 69.33 -38.01
N MET A 3 4.56 69.24 -39.31
CA MET A 3 4.72 67.99 -40.05
C MET A 3 5.68 66.99 -39.39
N ARG A 4 6.63 67.45 -38.62
CA ARG A 4 7.52 66.60 -37.82
C ARG A 4 6.79 65.78 -36.74
N LYS A 5 5.72 66.30 -36.12
CA LYS A 5 4.95 65.60 -35.11
C LYS A 5 4.04 64.52 -35.72
N GLN A 6 3.60 64.66 -36.97
CA GLN A 6 2.80 63.66 -37.68
C GLN A 6 3.66 62.46 -38.11
N PHE A 7 4.91 62.70 -38.51
CA PHE A 7 5.82 61.58 -38.82
C PHE A 7 6.26 60.78 -37.59
N LEU A 8 6.41 61.41 -36.42
CA LEU A 8 6.73 60.72 -35.18
C LEU A 8 5.53 59.86 -34.67
N LEU A 9 4.31 60.34 -34.85
CA LEU A 9 3.11 59.56 -34.47
C LEU A 9 2.89 58.33 -35.38
N LEU A 10 3.16 58.48 -36.69
CA LEU A 10 3.03 57.40 -37.65
C LEU A 10 4.11 56.30 -37.43
N ALA A 11 5.33 56.71 -37.08
CA ALA A 11 6.42 55.78 -36.75
C ALA A 11 6.17 55.00 -35.45
N LEU A 12 5.52 55.61 -34.44
CA LEU A 12 5.13 54.93 -33.19
C LEU A 12 4.01 53.93 -33.40
N LEU A 13 3.03 54.24 -34.26
CA LEU A 13 1.92 53.33 -34.58
C LEU A 13 2.38 52.10 -35.39
N VAL A 14 3.34 52.23 -36.27
CA VAL A 14 3.89 51.12 -37.03
C VAL A 14 4.78 50.23 -36.16
N ALA A 15 5.51 50.82 -35.18
CA ALA A 15 6.28 50.01 -34.21
C ALA A 15 5.41 49.19 -33.25
N LEU A 16 4.18 49.71 -32.88
CA LEU A 16 3.24 48.97 -32.05
C LEU A 16 2.57 47.79 -32.77
N CYS A 17 2.40 47.85 -34.10
CA CYS A 17 1.81 46.77 -34.88
C CYS A 17 2.79 45.63 -35.18
N VAL A 18 4.08 45.86 -35.12
CA VAL A 18 5.10 44.79 -35.40
C VAL A 18 5.40 43.97 -34.16
N PHE A 19 5.10 44.45 -32.94
CA PHE A 19 5.28 43.65 -31.71
C PHE A 19 4.09 42.76 -31.34
N ALA A 20 2.98 42.77 -32.08
CA ALA A 20 1.80 41.96 -31.80
C ALA A 20 1.77 40.61 -32.51
N GLN A 21 2.83 40.22 -33.22
CA GLN A 21 3.00 38.86 -33.75
C GLN A 21 4.06 38.08 -32.97
N ILE A 22 3.96 38.09 -31.64
CA ILE A 22 4.63 37.05 -30.86
C ILE A 22 3.83 35.76 -31.11
N ASN A 23 4.44 34.92 -31.94
CA ASN A 23 4.01 33.56 -32.16
C ASN A 23 3.62 32.92 -30.83
N VAL A 24 2.32 32.74 -30.60
CA VAL A 24 1.83 31.68 -29.75
C VAL A 24 2.24 30.39 -30.46
N VAL A 25 3.47 29.95 -30.22
CA VAL A 25 3.85 28.57 -30.47
C VAL A 25 2.89 27.78 -29.60
N GLY A 26 1.84 27.28 -30.23
CA GLY A 26 0.91 26.39 -29.59
C GLY A 26 1.74 25.25 -28.96
N GLN A 27 1.81 25.24 -27.64
CA GLN A 27 2.22 24.04 -26.95
C GLN A 27 1.30 22.94 -27.49
N ALA A 28 1.88 22.05 -28.29
CA ALA A 28 1.20 20.83 -28.66
C ALA A 28 0.63 20.24 -27.34
N PRO A 29 -0.64 19.82 -27.32
CA PRO A 29 -1.17 19.19 -26.12
C PRO A 29 -0.18 18.09 -25.75
N LYS A 30 0.45 18.20 -24.57
CA LYS A 30 1.14 17.08 -23.97
C LYS A 30 0.11 15.98 -23.98
N SER A 31 0.34 14.94 -24.77
CA SER A 31 -0.44 13.71 -24.64
C SER A 31 -0.31 13.34 -23.18
N GLU A 32 -1.40 13.47 -22.42
CA GLU A 32 -1.51 12.92 -21.09
C GLU A 32 -1.36 11.41 -21.26
N VAL A 33 -0.12 10.95 -21.25
CA VAL A 33 0.15 9.54 -20.98
C VAL A 33 -0.42 9.35 -19.59
N ALA A 34 -1.60 8.70 -19.53
CA ALA A 34 -2.26 8.42 -18.26
C ALA A 34 -1.21 7.84 -17.32
N SER A 35 -0.83 8.60 -16.28
CA SER A 35 0.17 8.16 -15.33
C SER A 35 -0.32 6.86 -14.71
N LYS A 36 0.56 5.86 -14.65
CA LYS A 36 0.18 4.61 -13.98
C LYS A 36 -0.15 4.91 -12.52
N PRO A 37 -1.10 4.18 -11.92
CA PRO A 37 -1.50 4.43 -10.55
C PRO A 37 -0.31 4.28 -9.59
N THR A 38 -0.34 5.03 -8.51
CA THR A 38 0.59 4.86 -7.40
C THR A 38 0.20 3.61 -6.61
N ILE A 39 1.18 2.75 -6.31
CA ILE A 39 1.00 1.54 -5.50
C ILE A 39 1.64 1.78 -4.13
N VAL A 40 0.87 1.58 -3.07
CA VAL A 40 1.36 1.62 -1.69
C VAL A 40 1.31 0.20 -1.14
N ILE A 41 2.45 -0.37 -0.71
CA ILE A 41 2.57 -1.75 -0.23
C ILE A 41 2.86 -1.76 1.27
N VAL A 42 1.96 -2.37 2.04
CA VAL A 42 2.06 -2.56 3.48
C VAL A 42 2.47 -3.99 3.78
N HIS A 43 3.60 -4.16 4.45
CA HIS A 43 4.19 -5.46 4.77
C HIS A 43 3.43 -6.23 5.86
N GLY A 44 3.69 -7.52 5.98
CA GLY A 44 3.15 -8.43 6.99
C GLY A 44 3.79 -8.27 8.36
N ALA A 45 3.40 -9.15 9.28
CA ALA A 45 3.95 -9.21 10.62
C ALA A 45 5.45 -9.55 10.64
N TRP A 46 6.15 -9.10 11.66
CA TRP A 46 7.57 -9.32 11.99
C TRP A 46 8.57 -8.81 10.96
N GLY A 47 8.17 -8.67 9.70
CA GLY A 47 9.01 -8.23 8.61
C GLY A 47 9.22 -6.72 8.55
N GLY A 48 9.28 -6.20 7.33
CA GLY A 48 9.45 -4.78 7.08
C GLY A 48 9.27 -4.44 5.60
N ALA A 49 9.28 -3.16 5.31
CA ALA A 49 9.20 -2.65 3.94
C ALA A 49 10.30 -3.24 3.04
N TRP A 50 11.43 -3.63 3.61
CA TRP A 50 12.57 -4.26 2.92
C TRP A 50 12.18 -5.53 2.15
N ALA A 51 11.18 -6.28 2.65
CA ALA A 51 10.73 -7.53 2.02
C ALA A 51 10.21 -7.33 0.58
N PHE A 52 9.64 -6.16 0.30
CA PHE A 52 9.09 -5.81 -1.02
C PHE A 52 10.04 -5.00 -1.91
N LYS A 53 11.33 -4.87 -1.56
CA LYS A 53 12.30 -4.08 -2.31
C LYS A 53 12.46 -4.55 -3.77
N LYS A 54 12.48 -5.87 -4.01
CA LYS A 54 12.56 -6.45 -5.37
C LYS A 54 11.28 -6.13 -6.17
N VAL A 55 10.12 -6.34 -5.56
CA VAL A 55 8.81 -6.07 -6.18
C VAL A 55 8.66 -4.59 -6.53
N GLU A 56 9.07 -3.67 -5.63
CA GLU A 56 9.09 -2.24 -5.92
C GLU A 56 9.96 -1.93 -7.13
N ALA A 57 11.20 -2.43 -7.18
CA ALA A 57 12.10 -2.17 -8.30
C ALA A 57 11.48 -2.57 -9.64
N MET A 58 10.91 -3.78 -9.70
CA MET A 58 10.26 -4.32 -10.91
C MET A 58 8.99 -3.53 -11.30
N LEU A 59 8.19 -3.07 -10.33
CA LEU A 59 7.02 -2.21 -10.60
C LEU A 59 7.46 -0.83 -11.11
N ARG A 60 8.54 -0.27 -10.55
CA ARG A 60 9.11 1.01 -11.02
C ARG A 60 9.65 0.89 -12.45
N GLU A 61 10.29 -0.21 -12.81
CA GLU A 61 10.71 -0.49 -14.20
C GLU A 61 9.52 -0.53 -15.17
N LYS A 62 8.35 -0.99 -14.69
CA LYS A 62 7.09 -0.93 -15.43
C LYS A 62 6.45 0.46 -15.41
N GLY A 63 7.04 1.47 -14.76
CA GLY A 63 6.59 2.86 -14.73
C GLY A 63 5.55 3.18 -13.65
N PHE A 64 5.39 2.32 -12.62
CA PHE A 64 4.54 2.63 -11.47
C PHE A 64 5.30 3.50 -10.46
N ASN A 65 4.57 4.39 -9.78
CA ASN A 65 5.02 4.99 -8.54
C ASN A 65 4.78 3.99 -7.40
N VAL A 66 5.79 3.71 -6.57
CA VAL A 66 5.65 2.71 -5.49
C VAL A 66 6.18 3.28 -4.18
N TYR A 67 5.35 3.14 -3.13
CA TYR A 67 5.69 3.48 -1.76
C TYR A 67 5.59 2.25 -0.88
N ARG A 68 6.49 2.11 0.08
CA ARG A 68 6.51 1.02 1.05
C ARG A 68 6.65 1.60 2.46
N PRO A 69 5.57 2.10 3.07
CA PRO A 69 5.63 2.59 4.44
C PRO A 69 6.18 1.52 5.38
N GLN A 70 7.07 1.93 6.28
CA GLN A 70 7.59 1.08 7.34
C GLN A 70 6.74 1.25 8.59
N LEU A 71 6.24 0.13 9.15
CA LEU A 71 5.47 0.13 10.38
C LEU A 71 6.39 0.33 11.59
N THR A 72 5.96 1.14 12.55
CA THR A 72 6.72 1.47 13.77
C THR A 72 7.05 0.22 14.59
N GLY A 73 8.31 0.11 15.01
CA GLY A 73 8.82 -1.04 15.76
C GLY A 73 9.16 -2.25 14.90
N GLN A 74 9.05 -2.16 13.56
CA GLN A 74 9.34 -3.22 12.61
C GLN A 74 10.47 -2.83 11.65
N GLY A 75 11.12 -3.83 11.04
CA GLY A 75 12.17 -3.62 10.04
C GLY A 75 13.25 -2.62 10.50
N ASP A 76 13.53 -1.60 9.71
CA ASP A 76 14.51 -0.55 10.02
C ASP A 76 14.08 0.40 11.17
N ARG A 77 12.81 0.35 11.59
CA ARG A 77 12.29 1.06 12.76
C ARG A 77 12.21 0.20 14.03
N VAL A 78 12.90 -0.95 14.07
CA VAL A 78 12.94 -1.85 15.23
C VAL A 78 13.38 -1.15 16.51
N HIS A 79 14.24 -0.12 16.43
CA HIS A 79 14.69 0.70 17.55
C HIS A 79 13.57 1.48 18.25
N LEU A 80 12.40 1.59 17.63
CA LEU A 80 11.18 2.20 18.17
C LEU A 80 10.24 1.16 18.79
N ALA A 81 10.61 -0.14 18.81
CA ALA A 81 9.75 -1.19 19.34
C ALA A 81 9.45 -0.98 20.83
N ARG A 82 8.15 -0.92 21.18
CA ARG A 82 7.65 -0.78 22.55
C ARG A 82 6.34 -1.57 22.70
N ALA A 83 6.03 -1.95 23.92
CA ALA A 83 4.84 -2.72 24.27
C ALA A 83 3.50 -1.99 24.00
N ASP A 84 3.51 -0.67 24.02
CA ASP A 84 2.33 0.18 23.79
C ASP A 84 1.99 0.39 22.32
N ILE A 85 2.84 -0.06 21.39
CA ILE A 85 2.54 -0.03 19.95
C ILE A 85 1.44 -1.01 19.63
N GLY A 86 0.31 -0.48 19.15
CA GLY A 86 -0.86 -1.24 18.76
C GLY A 86 -1.18 -1.11 17.27
N LEU A 87 -2.28 -1.75 16.87
CA LEU A 87 -2.76 -1.70 15.48
C LEU A 87 -2.99 -0.26 15.01
N ALA A 88 -3.53 0.62 15.88
CA ALA A 88 -3.78 2.02 15.54
C ALA A 88 -2.50 2.77 15.14
N THR A 89 -1.36 2.50 15.82
CA THR A 89 -0.06 3.09 15.46
C THR A 89 0.37 2.70 14.04
N HIS A 90 0.22 1.42 13.69
CA HIS A 90 0.56 0.94 12.34
C HIS A 90 -0.38 1.52 11.26
N ILE A 91 -1.65 1.74 11.58
CA ILE A 91 -2.58 2.43 10.69
C ILE A 91 -2.13 3.89 10.50
N ASP A 92 -1.75 4.59 11.60
CA ASP A 92 -1.26 5.96 11.54
C ASP A 92 0.02 6.10 10.71
N ASP A 93 0.95 5.14 10.79
CA ASP A 93 2.17 5.13 9.96
C ASP A 93 1.84 5.21 8.46
N VAL A 94 0.85 4.44 8.02
CA VAL A 94 0.47 4.38 6.60
C VAL A 94 -0.40 5.56 6.20
N VAL A 95 -1.34 5.98 7.05
CA VAL A 95 -2.16 7.19 6.82
C VAL A 95 -1.26 8.41 6.67
N ASN A 96 -0.30 8.59 7.59
CA ASN A 96 0.62 9.71 7.52
C ASN A 96 1.51 9.65 6.26
N ALA A 97 2.00 8.48 5.88
CA ALA A 97 2.75 8.35 4.62
C ALA A 97 1.91 8.79 3.40
N ILE A 98 0.64 8.40 3.34
CA ILE A 98 -0.27 8.81 2.26
C ILE A 98 -0.50 10.33 2.27
N LEU A 99 -0.74 10.92 3.44
CA LEU A 99 -1.07 12.35 3.57
C LEU A 99 0.15 13.26 3.35
N TYR A 100 1.33 12.91 3.90
CA TYR A 100 2.52 13.76 3.78
C TYR A 100 3.19 13.66 2.41
N GLU A 101 3.00 12.55 1.69
CA GLU A 101 3.41 12.40 0.29
C GLU A 101 2.30 12.87 -0.68
N ASP A 102 1.19 13.39 -0.16
CA ASP A 102 0.00 13.85 -0.92
C ASP A 102 -0.46 12.85 -1.98
N LEU A 103 -0.53 11.57 -1.62
CA LEU A 103 -0.91 10.50 -2.54
C LEU A 103 -2.42 10.45 -2.75
N HIS A 104 -2.83 10.27 -4.00
CA HIS A 104 -4.22 10.14 -4.43
C HIS A 104 -4.39 8.97 -5.39
N ASP A 105 -5.61 8.47 -5.53
CA ASP A 105 -5.99 7.39 -6.44
C ASP A 105 -5.09 6.15 -6.33
N ILE A 106 -4.65 5.85 -5.10
CA ILE A 106 -3.69 4.77 -4.85
C ILE A 106 -4.31 3.39 -4.93
N VAL A 107 -3.52 2.43 -5.39
CA VAL A 107 -3.76 1.00 -5.15
C VAL A 107 -3.03 0.64 -3.85
N LEU A 108 -3.80 0.39 -2.79
CA LEU A 108 -3.27 0.07 -1.46
C LEU A 108 -3.23 -1.44 -1.26
N VAL A 109 -2.02 -1.99 -1.19
CA VAL A 109 -1.75 -3.43 -1.07
C VAL A 109 -1.36 -3.77 0.36
N GLY A 110 -2.02 -4.74 0.97
CA GLY A 110 -1.66 -5.26 2.30
C GLY A 110 -1.35 -6.75 2.23
N HIS A 111 -0.17 -7.15 2.69
CA HIS A 111 0.25 -8.53 2.78
C HIS A 111 0.03 -9.07 4.20
N SER A 112 -0.56 -10.27 4.33
CA SER A 112 -0.64 -10.95 5.63
C SER A 112 -1.34 -10.08 6.71
N TYR A 113 -0.67 -9.78 7.82
CA TYR A 113 -1.10 -8.83 8.84
C TYR A 113 -1.41 -7.43 8.26
N GLY A 114 -0.71 -7.04 7.20
CA GLY A 114 -0.94 -5.78 6.50
C GLY A 114 -2.39 -5.59 6.04
N GLY A 115 -3.18 -6.66 5.90
CA GLY A 115 -4.62 -6.60 5.65
C GLY A 115 -5.40 -5.89 6.76
N MET A 116 -5.03 -6.09 8.03
CA MET A 116 -5.58 -5.34 9.17
C MET A 116 -5.29 -3.84 9.00
N VAL A 117 -4.05 -3.52 8.66
CA VAL A 117 -3.59 -2.13 8.55
C VAL A 117 -4.30 -1.42 7.40
N ILE A 118 -4.31 -2.00 6.18
CA ILE A 118 -4.94 -1.34 5.03
C ILE A 118 -6.45 -1.16 5.18
N THR A 119 -7.11 -2.06 5.91
CA THR A 119 -8.53 -1.91 6.23
C THR A 119 -8.77 -0.70 7.12
N GLY A 120 -7.94 -0.51 8.15
CA GLY A 120 -8.02 0.67 9.01
C GLY A 120 -7.63 1.97 8.30
N VAL A 121 -6.65 1.92 7.40
CA VAL A 121 -6.28 3.05 6.54
C VAL A 121 -7.45 3.46 5.64
N ALA A 122 -8.11 2.48 5.02
CA ALA A 122 -9.29 2.73 4.19
C ALA A 122 -10.42 3.40 4.98
N ASP A 123 -10.62 3.02 6.24
CA ASP A 123 -11.62 3.65 7.10
C ASP A 123 -11.32 5.13 7.39
N ARG A 124 -10.04 5.53 7.42
CA ARG A 124 -9.61 6.89 7.76
C ARG A 124 -9.50 7.82 6.54
N VAL A 125 -9.00 7.32 5.41
CA VAL A 125 -8.72 8.14 4.22
C VAL A 125 -9.24 7.46 2.93
N PRO A 126 -10.54 7.10 2.87
CA PRO A 126 -11.09 6.38 1.72
C PRO A 126 -11.02 7.18 0.42
N ASP A 127 -11.05 8.50 0.49
CA ASP A 127 -10.95 9.42 -0.63
C ASP A 127 -9.58 9.44 -1.32
N ARG A 128 -8.55 8.90 -0.68
CA ARG A 128 -7.22 8.75 -1.24
C ARG A 128 -7.03 7.42 -1.98
N ILE A 129 -7.95 6.47 -1.82
CA ILE A 129 -7.79 5.08 -2.24
C ILE A 129 -8.69 4.80 -3.44
N LYS A 130 -8.08 4.39 -4.54
CA LYS A 130 -8.77 3.90 -5.72
C LYS A 130 -9.19 2.44 -5.56
N ARG A 131 -8.33 1.60 -4.96
CA ARG A 131 -8.56 0.16 -4.79
C ARG A 131 -7.74 -0.43 -3.66
N LEU A 132 -8.30 -1.41 -2.98
CA LEU A 132 -7.61 -2.26 -2.00
C LEU A 132 -7.18 -3.58 -2.64
N VAL A 133 -6.00 -4.07 -2.28
CA VAL A 133 -5.50 -5.40 -2.65
C VAL A 133 -5.06 -6.14 -1.40
N TYR A 134 -5.72 -7.23 -1.10
CA TYR A 134 -5.38 -8.12 0.00
C TYR A 134 -4.54 -9.27 -0.54
N LEU A 135 -3.23 -9.22 -0.29
CA LEU A 135 -2.28 -10.23 -0.74
C LEU A 135 -2.08 -11.25 0.37
N ASP A 136 -2.76 -12.39 0.26
CA ASP A 136 -2.72 -13.47 1.25
C ASP A 136 -2.85 -12.93 2.68
N ALA A 137 -3.92 -12.15 2.92
CA ALA A 137 -3.99 -11.21 4.02
C ALA A 137 -5.26 -11.32 4.85
N MET A 138 -5.22 -10.81 6.08
CA MET A 138 -6.35 -10.69 6.98
C MET A 138 -7.44 -9.78 6.38
N VAL A 139 -8.70 -10.21 6.49
CA VAL A 139 -9.90 -9.48 6.01
C VAL A 139 -10.84 -9.24 7.20
N PRO A 140 -10.57 -8.21 8.04
CA PRO A 140 -11.32 -8.00 9.28
C PRO A 140 -12.71 -7.40 9.06
N ASN A 141 -13.63 -7.69 10.00
CA ASN A 141 -14.83 -6.90 10.25
C ASN A 141 -14.57 -5.90 11.40
N ASP A 142 -15.51 -4.97 11.62
CA ASP A 142 -15.45 -4.07 12.77
C ASP A 142 -15.39 -4.89 14.08
N GLY A 143 -14.45 -4.55 14.95
CA GLY A 143 -14.19 -5.23 16.21
C GLY A 143 -13.30 -6.48 16.11
N ASP A 144 -12.94 -6.95 14.92
CA ASP A 144 -11.98 -8.06 14.79
C ASP A 144 -10.57 -7.63 15.22
N SER A 145 -9.83 -8.58 15.79
CA SER A 145 -8.39 -8.51 16.00
C SER A 145 -7.73 -9.71 15.30
N VAL A 146 -6.40 -9.68 15.12
CA VAL A 146 -5.71 -10.85 14.57
C VAL A 146 -6.00 -12.09 15.43
N THR A 147 -5.95 -11.92 16.76
CA THR A 147 -6.22 -13.03 17.70
C THR A 147 -7.62 -13.58 17.59
N SER A 148 -8.64 -12.73 17.44
CA SER A 148 -10.03 -13.19 17.26
C SER A 148 -10.22 -13.94 15.93
N MET A 149 -9.51 -13.55 14.89
CA MET A 149 -9.60 -14.13 13.54
C MET A 149 -8.81 -15.44 13.39
N MET A 150 -7.86 -15.72 14.28
CA MET A 150 -7.04 -16.93 14.23
C MET A 150 -7.78 -18.19 14.71
N GLY A 151 -8.98 -18.05 15.26
CA GLY A 151 -9.77 -19.19 15.77
C GLY A 151 -9.00 -20.01 16.81
N GLY A 152 -8.95 -21.35 16.64
CA GLY A 152 -8.26 -22.27 17.56
C GLY A 152 -6.73 -22.17 17.62
N ARG A 153 -6.10 -21.23 16.89
CA ARG A 153 -4.64 -21.03 16.86
C ARG A 153 -4.12 -20.17 18.02
N SER A 154 -4.94 -19.88 19.03
CA SER A 154 -4.53 -19.09 20.20
C SER A 154 -3.32 -19.69 20.95
N ASP A 155 -3.17 -21.03 20.95
CA ASP A 155 -2.05 -21.69 21.62
C ASP A 155 -0.73 -21.48 20.87
N TRP A 156 -0.74 -21.47 19.55
CA TRP A 156 0.43 -21.09 18.75
C TRP A 156 0.91 -19.66 19.11
N LEU A 157 0.00 -18.71 19.19
CA LEU A 157 0.36 -17.33 19.57
C LEU A 157 0.93 -17.26 21.00
N LYS A 158 0.31 -17.97 21.96
CA LYS A 158 0.81 -18.05 23.33
C LYS A 158 2.23 -18.58 23.42
N GLN A 159 2.55 -19.62 22.63
CA GLN A 159 3.91 -20.20 22.59
C GLN A 159 4.97 -19.23 22.08
N MET A 160 4.60 -18.34 21.15
CA MET A 160 5.51 -17.33 20.60
C MET A 160 5.55 -16.05 21.41
N THR A 161 4.62 -15.82 22.32
CA THR A 161 4.58 -14.60 23.16
C THR A 161 5.64 -14.67 24.26
N LYS A 162 6.52 -13.65 24.29
CA LYS A 162 7.53 -13.43 25.33
C LYS A 162 7.34 -12.03 25.91
N GLY A 163 6.77 -11.95 27.10
CA GLY A 163 6.33 -10.68 27.69
C GLY A 163 5.28 -10.02 26.77
N ASP A 164 5.52 -8.79 26.39
CA ASP A 164 4.63 -7.99 25.56
C ASP A 164 4.91 -8.11 24.05
N PHE A 165 5.73 -9.10 23.64
CA PHE A 165 6.13 -9.27 22.25
C PHE A 165 5.84 -10.68 21.74
N ILE A 166 5.48 -10.78 20.48
CA ILE A 166 5.41 -12.03 19.71
C ILE A 166 6.78 -12.23 19.05
N VAL A 167 7.44 -13.34 19.39
CA VAL A 167 8.79 -13.68 18.95
C VAL A 167 8.77 -15.04 18.26
N PRO A 168 8.59 -15.09 16.94
CA PRO A 168 8.61 -16.35 16.20
C PRO A 168 9.95 -17.09 16.33
N PRO A 169 9.97 -18.43 16.21
CA PRO A 169 11.18 -19.21 16.40
C PRO A 169 12.28 -18.95 15.34
N TRP A 170 11.92 -18.38 14.21
CA TRP A 170 12.87 -17.98 13.17
C TRP A 170 13.51 -16.61 13.42
N VAL A 171 12.98 -15.80 14.34
CA VAL A 171 13.59 -14.53 14.75
C VAL A 171 14.72 -14.80 15.71
N LYS A 172 15.96 -14.55 15.29
CA LYS A 172 17.16 -14.75 16.09
C LYS A 172 17.77 -13.42 16.51
N PRO A 173 18.28 -13.28 17.75
CA PRO A 173 18.83 -12.01 18.26
C PRO A 173 20.00 -11.46 17.44
N ASP A 174 20.85 -12.35 16.90
CA ASP A 174 22.13 -12.00 16.27
C ASP A 174 22.10 -12.03 14.74
N GLN A 175 20.91 -12.01 14.13
CA GLN A 175 20.79 -11.93 12.69
C GLN A 175 21.19 -10.53 12.18
N PRO A 176 22.05 -10.43 11.16
CA PRO A 176 22.32 -9.14 10.53
C PRO A 176 21.10 -8.65 9.72
N PRO A 177 20.84 -7.33 9.65
CA PRO A 177 19.79 -6.77 8.80
C PRO A 177 20.05 -7.06 7.30
N PRO A 178 18.97 -7.23 6.50
CA PRO A 178 17.56 -7.20 6.89
C PRO A 178 17.09 -8.56 7.43
N HIS A 179 16.28 -8.54 8.49
CA HIS A 179 15.70 -9.74 9.08
C HIS A 179 14.37 -9.43 9.77
N ASP A 180 13.59 -10.47 10.07
CA ASP A 180 12.38 -10.35 10.87
C ASP A 180 12.72 -10.00 12.33
N VAL A 181 11.83 -9.24 12.97
CA VAL A 181 12.00 -8.74 14.33
C VAL A 181 10.80 -9.07 15.22
N PRO A 182 10.93 -9.09 16.56
CA PRO A 182 9.79 -9.22 17.45
C PRO A 182 8.73 -8.15 17.19
N GLN A 183 7.45 -8.51 17.34
CA GLN A 183 6.33 -7.57 17.15
C GLN A 183 5.55 -7.42 18.45
N ALA A 184 5.13 -6.19 18.78
CA ALA A 184 4.34 -5.92 19.97
C ALA A 184 3.02 -6.70 19.94
N LEU A 185 2.71 -7.42 21.02
CA LEU A 185 1.50 -8.26 21.15
C LEU A 185 0.23 -7.46 20.91
N LYS A 186 0.23 -6.20 21.32
CA LYS A 186 -0.90 -5.27 21.17
C LYS A 186 -1.35 -5.09 19.71
N THR A 187 -0.44 -5.20 18.74
CA THR A 187 -0.78 -5.13 17.31
C THR A 187 -1.67 -6.29 16.85
N PHE A 188 -1.65 -7.41 17.58
CA PHE A 188 -2.47 -8.60 17.30
C PHE A 188 -3.75 -8.66 18.14
N THR A 189 -3.74 -8.04 19.31
CA THR A 189 -4.87 -8.09 20.25
C THR A 189 -5.80 -6.89 20.18
N ASP A 190 -5.34 -5.75 19.70
CA ASP A 190 -6.20 -4.57 19.52
C ASP A 190 -7.29 -4.86 18.50
N PRO A 191 -8.56 -4.60 18.83
CA PRO A 191 -9.65 -4.69 17.86
C PRO A 191 -9.56 -3.52 16.87
N ILE A 192 -9.82 -3.81 15.60
CA ILE A 192 -9.95 -2.77 14.58
C ILE A 192 -11.30 -2.05 14.75
N VAL A 193 -11.29 -0.74 14.51
CA VAL A 193 -12.51 0.09 14.57
C VAL A 193 -12.80 0.62 13.16
N LEU A 194 -13.95 0.23 12.60
CA LEU A 194 -14.38 0.54 11.24
C LEU A 194 -15.73 1.26 11.26
N LYS A 195 -15.75 2.58 11.07
CA LYS A 195 -16.95 3.42 11.17
C LYS A 195 -17.34 4.07 9.85
N ASN A 196 -16.45 4.08 8.85
CA ASN A 196 -16.64 4.81 7.63
C ASN A 196 -17.31 3.94 6.55
N GLU A 197 -18.57 4.27 6.22
CA GLU A 197 -19.29 3.55 5.16
C GLU A 197 -18.70 3.74 3.75
N ALA A 198 -18.00 4.86 3.49
CA ALA A 198 -17.34 5.08 2.20
C ALA A 198 -16.22 4.05 1.98
N ALA A 199 -15.49 3.67 3.03
CA ALA A 199 -14.46 2.63 2.97
C ALA A 199 -15.01 1.27 2.53
N ARG A 200 -16.23 0.93 2.96
CA ARG A 200 -16.88 -0.35 2.62
C ARG A 200 -17.26 -0.45 1.14
N LYS A 201 -17.35 0.69 0.44
CA LYS A 201 -17.70 0.77 -0.98
C LYS A 201 -16.48 0.77 -1.90
N LEU A 202 -15.27 0.83 -1.33
CA LEU A 202 -14.05 0.81 -2.12
C LEU A 202 -13.92 -0.51 -2.88
N PRO A 203 -13.53 -0.46 -4.16
CA PRO A 203 -13.22 -1.68 -4.89
C PRO A 203 -12.08 -2.42 -4.21
N ALA A 204 -12.22 -3.73 -4.04
CA ALA A 204 -11.17 -4.56 -3.45
C ALA A 204 -10.95 -5.82 -4.27
N THR A 205 -9.75 -6.40 -4.18
CA THR A 205 -9.36 -7.67 -4.80
C THR A 205 -8.58 -8.47 -3.76
N TYR A 206 -8.82 -9.77 -3.71
CA TYR A 206 -8.04 -10.69 -2.89
C TYR A 206 -7.13 -11.53 -3.79
N ILE A 207 -5.86 -11.65 -3.44
CA ILE A 207 -4.90 -12.56 -4.07
C ILE A 207 -4.59 -13.63 -3.03
N LEU A 208 -5.05 -14.86 -3.28
CA LEU A 208 -4.74 -16.03 -2.47
C LEU A 208 -3.48 -16.68 -3.02
N THR A 209 -2.48 -16.92 -2.19
CA THR A 209 -1.34 -17.75 -2.57
C THR A 209 -1.67 -19.22 -2.36
N VAL A 210 -1.24 -20.06 -3.27
CA VAL A 210 -1.41 -21.52 -3.17
C VAL A 210 -0.13 -22.18 -3.63
N GLU A 211 0.51 -22.92 -2.75
CA GLU A 211 1.73 -23.65 -3.08
C GLU A 211 1.48 -24.68 -4.19
N LYS A 212 2.48 -24.87 -5.02
CA LYS A 212 2.41 -25.86 -6.12
C LYS A 212 2.07 -27.24 -5.58
N GLY A 213 0.97 -27.81 -6.10
CA GLY A 213 0.51 -29.15 -5.73
C GLY A 213 -0.42 -29.21 -4.52
N LYS A 214 -0.73 -28.06 -3.89
CA LYS A 214 -1.77 -27.93 -2.87
C LYS A 214 -3.07 -27.45 -3.48
N GLU A 215 -4.17 -27.68 -2.78
CA GLU A 215 -5.46 -27.05 -3.10
C GLU A 215 -5.62 -25.74 -2.32
N ALA A 216 -6.41 -24.81 -2.86
CA ALA A 216 -6.65 -23.52 -2.21
C ALA A 216 -7.13 -23.63 -0.75
N LYS A 217 -7.96 -24.67 -0.44
CA LYS A 217 -8.46 -24.92 0.90
C LYS A 217 -7.40 -25.29 1.94
N ASP A 218 -6.23 -25.72 1.48
CA ASP A 218 -5.09 -26.12 2.33
C ASP A 218 -4.22 -24.93 2.74
N ASP A 219 -4.47 -23.75 2.17
CA ASP A 219 -3.79 -22.51 2.53
C ASP A 219 -4.34 -21.92 3.84
N ASP A 220 -3.46 -21.42 4.67
CA ASP A 220 -3.80 -20.84 5.98
C ASP A 220 -4.72 -19.62 5.88
N PHE A 221 -4.66 -18.89 4.77
CA PHE A 221 -5.48 -17.71 4.48
C PHE A 221 -6.71 -18.01 3.63
N PHE A 222 -6.98 -19.27 3.34
CA PHE A 222 -8.20 -19.65 2.60
C PHE A 222 -9.47 -19.10 3.25
N VAL A 223 -9.60 -19.17 4.58
CA VAL A 223 -10.75 -18.60 5.30
C VAL A 223 -10.89 -17.10 5.04
N GLN A 224 -9.78 -16.36 4.93
CA GLN A 224 -9.79 -14.94 4.62
C GLN A 224 -10.24 -14.68 3.18
N SER A 225 -9.85 -15.54 2.25
CA SER A 225 -10.34 -15.48 0.86
C SER A 225 -11.85 -15.73 0.77
N GLN A 226 -12.43 -16.59 1.63
CA GLN A 226 -13.87 -16.78 1.70
C GLN A 226 -14.60 -15.55 2.25
N ARG A 227 -14.06 -14.88 3.28
CA ARG A 227 -14.57 -13.57 3.74
C ARG A 227 -14.55 -12.51 2.63
N ALA A 228 -13.50 -12.49 1.83
CA ALA A 228 -13.41 -11.60 0.66
C ALA A 228 -14.48 -11.94 -0.39
N LYS A 229 -14.70 -13.23 -0.67
CA LYS A 229 -15.72 -13.72 -1.58
C LYS A 229 -17.14 -13.36 -1.12
N GLU A 230 -17.43 -13.50 0.17
CA GLU A 230 -18.70 -13.10 0.79
C GLU A 230 -18.99 -11.60 0.63
N ARG A 231 -17.93 -10.75 0.57
CA ARG A 231 -18.02 -9.32 0.27
C ARG A 231 -18.17 -9.02 -1.22
N GLY A 232 -18.21 -10.05 -2.08
CA GLY A 232 -18.30 -9.90 -3.54
C GLY A 232 -16.99 -9.48 -4.21
N TRP A 233 -15.85 -9.62 -3.52
CA TRP A 233 -14.56 -9.24 -4.10
C TRP A 233 -14.04 -10.31 -5.06
N PRO A 234 -13.43 -9.92 -6.19
CA PRO A 234 -12.71 -10.84 -7.05
C PRO A 234 -11.59 -11.56 -6.27
N ILE A 235 -11.52 -12.89 -6.45
CA ILE A 235 -10.46 -13.71 -5.89
C ILE A 235 -9.54 -14.12 -7.04
N MET A 236 -8.27 -13.75 -6.95
CA MET A 236 -7.20 -14.20 -7.83
C MET A 236 -6.36 -15.23 -7.10
N GLN A 237 -5.80 -16.19 -7.81
CA GLN A 237 -4.90 -17.19 -7.23
C GLN A 237 -3.50 -17.01 -7.79
N LEU A 238 -2.49 -16.99 -6.91
CA LEU A 238 -1.08 -16.95 -7.24
C LEU A 238 -0.41 -18.24 -6.77
N THR A 239 0.26 -18.95 -7.67
CA THR A 239 1.07 -20.12 -7.28
C THR A 239 2.34 -19.66 -6.58
N SER A 240 2.35 -19.77 -5.25
CA SER A 240 3.42 -19.30 -4.36
C SER A 240 3.18 -19.85 -2.96
N ASP A 241 4.19 -19.78 -2.10
CA ASP A 241 4.00 -19.80 -0.65
C ASP A 241 3.42 -18.46 -0.14
N HIS A 242 3.24 -18.34 1.16
CA HIS A 242 2.73 -17.12 1.81
C HIS A 242 3.54 -15.84 1.51
N ASN A 243 4.77 -15.99 0.99
CA ASN A 243 5.70 -14.88 0.78
C ASN A 243 6.03 -14.68 -0.72
N PRO A 244 5.05 -14.36 -1.57
CA PRO A 244 5.23 -14.24 -3.02
C PRO A 244 6.23 -13.17 -3.44
N GLN A 245 6.54 -12.20 -2.56
CA GLN A 245 7.58 -11.19 -2.80
C GLN A 245 8.98 -11.82 -2.94
N TRP A 246 9.16 -13.04 -2.48
CA TRP A 246 10.41 -13.80 -2.58
C TRP A 246 10.29 -15.00 -3.51
N SER A 247 9.23 -15.79 -3.38
CA SER A 247 9.07 -17.06 -4.10
C SER A 247 8.51 -16.90 -5.51
N ALA A 248 7.74 -15.83 -5.79
CA ALA A 248 7.12 -15.59 -7.09
C ALA A 248 7.03 -14.08 -7.43
N PRO A 249 8.11 -13.28 -7.28
CA PRO A 249 8.03 -11.82 -7.42
C PRO A 249 7.62 -11.37 -8.82
N GLU A 250 8.03 -12.08 -9.88
CA GLU A 250 7.66 -11.78 -11.26
C GLU A 250 6.15 -11.92 -11.48
N ALA A 251 5.56 -13.03 -11.03
CA ALA A 251 4.14 -13.30 -11.14
C ALA A 251 3.30 -12.33 -10.28
N LEU A 252 3.78 -11.99 -9.08
CA LEU A 252 3.16 -10.98 -8.23
C LEU A 252 3.13 -9.61 -8.93
N VAL A 253 4.25 -9.20 -9.53
CA VAL A 253 4.35 -7.92 -10.26
C VAL A 253 3.40 -7.89 -11.46
N GLU A 254 3.28 -8.99 -12.22
CA GLU A 254 2.31 -9.07 -13.32
C GLU A 254 0.88 -8.90 -12.81
N MET A 255 0.50 -9.60 -11.74
CA MET A 255 -0.82 -9.44 -11.13
C MET A 255 -1.09 -8.01 -10.68
N LEU A 256 -0.18 -7.41 -9.90
CA LEU A 256 -0.33 -6.04 -9.41
C LEU A 256 -0.40 -5.02 -10.55
N SER A 257 0.39 -5.23 -11.62
CA SER A 257 0.39 -4.37 -12.81
C SER A 257 -0.92 -4.41 -13.59
N GLY A 258 -1.66 -5.51 -13.53
CA GLY A 258 -2.95 -5.70 -14.19
C GLY A 258 -4.15 -5.16 -13.41
N ILE A 259 -3.98 -4.80 -12.14
CA ILE A 259 -5.05 -4.27 -11.30
C ILE A 259 -5.28 -2.78 -11.64
N LYS A 260 -6.51 -2.45 -12.03
CA LYS A 260 -6.93 -1.10 -12.47
C LYS A 260 -7.82 -0.42 -11.44
#